data_8bf85b86e19959195ef6fd9267c86f63
#
_entry.id   8bf85b86e19959195ef6fd9267c86f63
#
_cell.length_a   1.000
_cell.length_b   1.000
_cell.length_c   1.000
_cell.angle_alpha   90.00
_cell.angle_beta   90.00
_cell.angle_gamma   90.00
#
_symmetry.space_group_name_H-M   'P 1'
#
loop_
_entity.id
_entity.type
_entity.pdbx_description
1 polymer ?
#
loop_
_entity_poly.entity_id
_entity_poly.type
_entity_poly.pdbx_seq_one_letter_code
_entity_poly.pdbx_strand_id
1 'polypeptide(L)'
;MTVKISQTADIQKFFEEASGALNDAGNPRVKQLILRVLQDTARLIEDMNVTPDEFWKAVDYLNRLGARQEAGLVVAGLGIEHYLDLLLDAQDAAAGIGGGTPRTIEGPLYVAGAPLSEGEARMDDGKDAGTVMFLSGRVFDLDGKPLAGAVVDLWHANTKGTYSYFDSTQSEFNLRRRIVTDAEGRYKARSIVPSGYGCPPDGPTQELLDQLGRHGQRPAHIHFFISAPGHRHLTTQINLAGDQYLWDDFAYATRDGLIGEVRFVEDATAAKARGVEGRFAEIEFDFQLQQAVSVDAEDRSSRPRALQEA
;
A
#
# COMPACT_ATOMS: atom_id res chain seq x y z
N MET A 1 -29.69 -9.60 31.64
CA MET A 1 -29.38 -8.15 31.54
C MET A 1 -27.88 -8.04 31.49
N THR A 2 -27.33 -7.49 30.44
CA THR A 2 -25.91 -7.18 30.36
C THR A 2 -25.60 -6.03 31.32
N VAL A 3 -24.69 -6.23 32.24
CA VAL A 3 -24.22 -5.15 33.11
C VAL A 3 -23.29 -4.25 32.33
N LYS A 4 -23.60 -2.94 32.31
CA LYS A 4 -22.76 -1.93 31.61
C LYS A 4 -22.18 -0.98 32.66
N ILE A 5 -20.89 -0.98 32.80
CA ILE A 5 -20.16 -0.14 33.76
C ILE A 5 -19.20 0.85 33.10
N SER A 6 -18.91 0.67 31.80
CA SER A 6 -17.93 1.48 31.06
C SER A 6 -18.18 3.00 31.13
N GLN A 7 -19.44 3.42 31.31
CA GLN A 7 -19.83 4.83 31.40
C GLN A 7 -19.94 5.38 32.83
N THR A 8 -19.67 4.57 33.85
CA THR A 8 -19.69 5.04 35.27
C THR A 8 -18.49 5.95 35.53
N ALA A 9 -18.66 6.92 36.44
CA ALA A 9 -17.61 7.88 36.80
C ALA A 9 -16.31 7.19 37.26
N ASP A 10 -16.43 6.13 38.05
CA ASP A 10 -15.28 5.38 38.56
C ASP A 10 -14.48 4.69 37.46
N ILE A 11 -15.16 4.10 36.47
CA ILE A 11 -14.51 3.45 35.35
C ILE A 11 -13.91 4.48 34.38
N GLN A 12 -14.57 5.61 34.13
CA GLN A 12 -14.01 6.69 33.33
C GLN A 12 -12.73 7.26 33.97
N LYS A 13 -12.74 7.49 35.27
CA LYS A 13 -11.54 7.90 36.02
C LYS A 13 -10.42 6.87 35.93
N PHE A 14 -10.75 5.58 36.08
CA PHE A 14 -9.79 4.49 35.87
C PHE A 14 -9.15 4.53 34.46
N PHE A 15 -9.92 4.79 33.41
CA PHE A 15 -9.38 4.92 32.05
C PHE A 15 -8.49 6.15 31.89
N GLU A 16 -8.83 7.28 32.52
CA GLU A 16 -7.98 8.48 32.56
C GLU A 16 -6.64 8.18 33.25
N GLU A 17 -6.65 7.46 34.38
CA GLU A 17 -5.44 7.01 35.07
C GLU A 17 -4.62 6.06 34.19
N ALA A 18 -5.24 5.02 33.62
CA ALA A 18 -4.59 4.00 32.81
C ALA A 18 -3.98 4.55 31.50
N SER A 19 -4.61 5.57 30.90
CA SER A 19 -4.09 6.26 29.72
C SER A 19 -3.00 7.29 30.03
N GLY A 20 -2.77 7.58 31.31
CA GLY A 20 -1.86 8.65 31.76
C GLY A 20 -2.40 10.07 31.54
N ALA A 21 -3.72 10.23 31.27
CA ALA A 21 -4.33 11.55 31.03
C ALA A 21 -4.24 12.49 32.23
N LEU A 22 -4.16 11.92 33.47
CA LEU A 22 -4.10 12.68 34.71
C LEU A 22 -2.70 13.16 35.13
N ASN A 23 -1.68 12.93 34.31
CA ASN A 23 -0.32 13.41 34.61
C ASN A 23 0.25 14.25 33.45
N ASP A 24 1.24 15.10 33.73
CA ASP A 24 1.84 16.01 32.76
C ASP A 24 2.98 15.39 31.95
N ALA A 25 3.48 14.20 32.33
CA ALA A 25 4.56 13.53 31.65
C ALA A 25 4.08 12.75 30.42
N GLY A 26 4.95 12.60 29.41
CA GLY A 26 4.66 11.80 28.20
C GLY A 26 4.00 12.59 27.08
N ASN A 27 3.59 11.87 26.02
CA ASN A 27 3.03 12.47 24.81
C ASN A 27 1.50 12.67 24.93
N PRO A 28 0.99 13.92 24.91
CA PRO A 28 -0.44 14.19 25.09
C PRO A 28 -1.32 13.52 24.01
N ARG A 29 -0.83 13.46 22.76
CA ARG A 29 -1.59 12.85 21.65
C ARG A 29 -1.74 11.33 21.85
N VAL A 30 -0.68 10.67 22.28
CA VAL A 30 -0.73 9.23 22.57
C VAL A 30 -1.71 8.94 23.70
N LYS A 31 -1.71 9.74 24.79
CA LYS A 31 -2.66 9.60 25.88
C LYS A 31 -4.11 9.72 25.44
N GLN A 32 -4.42 10.72 24.60
CA GLN A 32 -5.77 10.88 24.04
C GLN A 32 -6.20 9.66 23.23
N LEU A 33 -5.30 9.12 22.38
CA LEU A 33 -5.59 7.95 21.57
C LEU A 33 -5.81 6.71 22.44
N ILE A 34 -4.94 6.49 23.44
CA ILE A 34 -5.07 5.34 24.36
C ILE A 34 -6.34 5.46 25.20
N LEU A 35 -6.68 6.63 25.72
CA LEU A 35 -7.94 6.84 26.44
C LEU A 35 -9.14 6.44 25.57
N ARG A 36 -9.15 6.87 24.31
CA ARG A 36 -10.22 6.53 23.38
C ARG A 36 -10.27 5.02 23.09
N VAL A 37 -9.11 4.38 22.89
CA VAL A 37 -9.03 2.93 22.66
C VAL A 37 -9.58 2.17 23.87
N LEU A 38 -9.24 2.56 25.11
CA LEU A 38 -9.77 1.93 26.32
C LEU A 38 -11.29 2.05 26.40
N GLN A 39 -11.83 3.24 26.15
CA GLN A 39 -13.27 3.50 26.17
C GLN A 39 -14.04 2.70 25.12
N ASP A 40 -13.53 2.64 23.88
CA ASP A 40 -14.19 1.91 22.78
C ASP A 40 -14.06 0.39 22.98
N THR A 41 -12.91 -0.10 23.47
CA THR A 41 -12.72 -1.52 23.80
C THR A 41 -13.65 -1.96 24.92
N ALA A 42 -13.79 -1.17 25.99
CA ALA A 42 -14.71 -1.49 27.06
C ALA A 42 -16.18 -1.56 26.58
N ARG A 43 -16.60 -0.62 25.72
CA ARG A 43 -17.93 -0.66 25.09
C ARG A 43 -18.10 -1.90 24.23
N LEU A 44 -17.13 -2.25 23.41
CA LEU A 44 -17.17 -3.48 22.61
C LEU A 44 -17.34 -4.72 23.49
N ILE A 45 -16.56 -4.84 24.57
CA ILE A 45 -16.66 -5.95 25.53
C ILE A 45 -18.06 -6.07 26.10
N GLU A 46 -18.65 -4.95 26.52
CA GLU A 46 -20.00 -4.93 27.11
C GLU A 46 -21.09 -5.20 26.07
N ASP A 47 -21.02 -4.55 24.91
CA ASP A 47 -22.07 -4.64 23.88
C ASP A 47 -22.12 -6.03 23.24
N MET A 48 -20.97 -6.66 23.05
CA MET A 48 -20.83 -8.00 22.46
C MET A 48 -20.79 -9.12 23.51
N ASN A 49 -20.82 -8.81 24.80
CA ASN A 49 -20.66 -9.78 25.90
C ASN A 49 -19.39 -10.64 25.75
N VAL A 50 -18.26 -10.00 25.38
CA VAL A 50 -17.00 -10.70 25.19
C VAL A 50 -16.58 -11.42 26.45
N THR A 51 -16.35 -12.73 26.33
CA THR A 51 -15.93 -13.57 27.45
C THR A 51 -14.42 -13.43 27.71
N PRO A 52 -13.94 -13.75 28.93
CA PRO A 52 -12.50 -13.79 29.20
C PRO A 52 -11.71 -14.72 28.26
N ASP A 53 -12.32 -15.83 27.85
CA ASP A 53 -11.70 -16.78 26.91
C ASP A 53 -11.50 -16.16 25.52
N GLU A 54 -12.52 -15.48 24.98
CA GLU A 54 -12.43 -14.75 23.71
C GLU A 54 -11.39 -13.62 23.78
N PHE A 55 -11.36 -12.89 24.88
CA PHE A 55 -10.36 -11.85 25.11
C PHE A 55 -8.93 -12.41 25.04
N TRP A 56 -8.65 -13.51 25.75
CA TRP A 56 -7.31 -14.11 25.75
C TRP A 56 -6.95 -14.75 24.41
N LYS A 57 -7.91 -15.28 23.65
CA LYS A 57 -7.70 -15.71 22.26
C LYS A 57 -7.31 -14.53 21.35
N ALA A 58 -7.92 -13.37 21.54
CA ALA A 58 -7.53 -12.16 20.78
C ALA A 58 -6.10 -11.70 21.14
N VAL A 59 -5.72 -11.76 22.42
CA VAL A 59 -4.35 -11.45 22.85
C VAL A 59 -3.33 -12.41 22.24
N ASP A 60 -3.61 -13.73 22.23
CA ASP A 60 -2.76 -14.74 21.58
C ASP A 60 -2.66 -14.48 20.07
N TYR A 61 -3.76 -14.17 19.44
CA TYR A 61 -3.80 -13.81 18.01
C TYR A 61 -2.89 -12.61 17.71
N LEU A 62 -2.93 -11.53 18.49
CA LEU A 62 -2.04 -10.37 18.32
C LEU A 62 -0.55 -10.75 18.48
N ASN A 63 -0.23 -11.64 19.43
CA ASN A 63 1.13 -12.14 19.60
C ASN A 63 1.60 -12.92 18.36
N ARG A 64 0.75 -13.77 17.79
CA ARG A 64 1.06 -14.52 16.56
C ARG A 64 1.21 -13.60 15.34
N LEU A 65 0.36 -12.57 15.20
CA LEU A 65 0.49 -11.53 14.19
C LEU A 65 1.85 -10.83 14.28
N GLY A 66 2.26 -10.43 15.48
CA GLY A 66 3.55 -9.78 15.71
C GLY A 66 4.72 -10.70 15.38
N ALA A 67 4.68 -11.94 15.84
CA ALA A 67 5.72 -12.94 15.58
C ALA A 67 5.89 -13.26 14.08
N ARG A 68 4.81 -13.24 13.31
CA ARG A 68 4.82 -13.46 11.85
C ARG A 68 5.00 -12.17 11.03
N GLN A 69 5.06 -11.01 11.68
CA GLN A 69 5.12 -9.69 11.01
C GLN A 69 3.95 -9.43 10.04
N GLU A 70 2.78 -10.01 10.31
CA GLU A 70 1.60 -9.93 9.44
C GLU A 70 0.60 -8.84 9.84
N ALA A 71 0.89 -8.02 10.86
CA ALA A 71 -0.04 -6.96 11.29
C ALA A 71 -0.47 -6.02 10.15
N GLY A 72 0.45 -5.68 9.23
CA GLY A 72 0.13 -4.89 8.05
C GLY A 72 -0.84 -5.58 7.07
N LEU A 73 -0.74 -6.90 6.93
CA LEU A 73 -1.66 -7.67 6.08
C LEU A 73 -3.08 -7.69 6.65
N VAL A 74 -3.22 -7.87 7.97
CA VAL A 74 -4.54 -7.81 8.62
C VAL A 74 -5.17 -6.43 8.50
N VAL A 75 -4.38 -5.36 8.69
CA VAL A 75 -4.88 -3.98 8.54
C VAL A 75 -5.41 -3.75 7.13
N ALA A 76 -4.68 -4.20 6.10
CA ALA A 76 -5.13 -4.15 4.70
C ALA A 76 -6.37 -5.02 4.48
N GLY A 77 -6.35 -6.27 4.95
CA GLY A 77 -7.45 -7.23 4.77
C GLY A 77 -8.74 -6.85 5.48
N LEU A 78 -8.68 -6.10 6.58
CA LEU A 78 -9.86 -5.53 7.24
C LEU A 78 -10.29 -4.18 6.63
N GLY A 79 -9.61 -3.69 5.59
CA GLY A 79 -9.94 -2.46 4.88
C GLY A 79 -9.63 -1.18 5.67
N ILE A 80 -8.83 -1.26 6.74
CA ILE A 80 -8.53 -0.08 7.58
C ILE A 80 -7.64 0.91 6.82
N GLU A 81 -6.68 0.42 6.05
CA GLU A 81 -5.81 1.25 5.22
C GLU A 81 -6.63 1.93 4.10
N HIS A 82 -7.51 1.19 3.44
CA HIS A 82 -8.45 1.74 2.47
C HIS A 82 -9.39 2.80 3.09
N TYR A 83 -9.89 2.56 4.31
CA TYR A 83 -10.70 3.54 5.02
C TYR A 83 -9.96 4.85 5.28
N LEU A 84 -8.65 4.80 5.59
CA LEU A 84 -7.84 6.00 5.73
C LEU A 84 -7.74 6.79 4.42
N ASP A 85 -7.59 6.11 3.28
CA ASP A 85 -7.62 6.77 1.96
C ASP A 85 -8.97 7.44 1.69
N LEU A 86 -10.09 6.75 1.96
CA LEU A 86 -11.43 7.32 1.81
C LEU A 86 -11.65 8.54 2.72
N LEU A 87 -11.12 8.51 3.94
CA LEU A 87 -11.19 9.63 4.89
C LEU A 87 -10.40 10.83 4.36
N LEU A 88 -9.20 10.61 3.85
CA LEU A 88 -8.37 11.65 3.25
C LEU A 88 -9.02 12.24 1.99
N ASP A 89 -9.63 11.42 1.14
CA ASP A 89 -10.39 11.88 -0.03
C ASP A 89 -11.59 12.74 0.37
N ALA A 90 -12.31 12.34 1.42
CA ALA A 90 -13.43 13.13 1.95
C ALA A 90 -12.97 14.47 2.54
N GLN A 91 -11.82 14.51 3.21
CA GLN A 91 -11.21 15.75 3.73
C GLN A 91 -10.78 16.68 2.59
N ASP A 92 -10.14 16.13 1.55
CA ASP A 92 -9.75 16.88 0.36
C ASP A 92 -10.99 17.48 -0.33
N ALA A 93 -12.03 16.68 -0.55
CA ALA A 93 -13.28 17.16 -1.15
C ALA A 93 -13.94 18.26 -0.32
N ALA A 94 -13.96 18.15 1.00
CA ALA A 94 -14.48 19.18 1.90
C ALA A 94 -13.66 20.48 1.85
N ALA A 95 -12.36 20.38 1.54
CA ALA A 95 -11.47 21.55 1.34
C ALA A 95 -11.51 22.10 -0.09
N GLY A 96 -12.33 21.55 -0.99
CA GLY A 96 -12.38 21.94 -2.40
C GLY A 96 -11.18 21.46 -3.22
N ILE A 97 -10.40 20.52 -2.68
CA ILE A 97 -9.26 19.91 -3.36
C ILE A 97 -9.77 18.67 -4.11
N GLY A 98 -9.62 18.66 -5.42
CA GLY A 98 -10.06 17.54 -6.27
C GLY A 98 -9.13 17.28 -7.44
N GLY A 99 -9.40 16.18 -8.15
CA GLY A 99 -8.64 15.78 -9.34
C GLY A 99 -7.33 15.05 -9.03
N GLY A 100 -6.62 14.72 -10.08
CA GLY A 100 -5.38 13.94 -10.02
C GLY A 100 -5.62 12.43 -9.98
N THR A 101 -4.52 11.69 -10.03
CA THR A 101 -4.56 10.24 -9.91
C THR A 101 -5.01 9.83 -8.50
N PRO A 102 -5.97 8.91 -8.37
CA PRO A 102 -6.43 8.45 -7.06
C PRO A 102 -5.29 7.86 -6.22
N ARG A 103 -5.30 8.14 -4.91
CA ARG A 103 -4.46 7.42 -3.96
C ARG A 103 -5.04 6.02 -3.72
N THR A 104 -4.20 5.08 -3.33
CA THR A 104 -4.62 3.81 -2.74
C THR A 104 -3.53 3.29 -1.80
N ILE A 105 -3.80 2.19 -1.13
CA ILE A 105 -2.95 1.65 -0.08
C ILE A 105 -1.49 1.45 -0.51
N GLU A 106 -0.56 1.69 0.42
CA GLU A 106 0.85 1.35 0.25
C GLU A 106 1.11 -0.15 0.39
N GLY A 107 0.40 -0.78 1.31
CA GLY A 107 0.72 -2.14 1.73
C GLY A 107 2.02 -2.23 2.56
N PRO A 108 2.37 -3.42 3.08
CA PRO A 108 3.50 -3.57 3.99
C PRO A 108 4.84 -3.89 3.31
N LEU A 109 4.94 -3.92 1.97
CA LEU A 109 6.07 -4.52 1.24
C LEU A 109 7.01 -3.51 0.56
N TYR A 110 6.86 -2.22 0.83
CA TYR A 110 7.81 -1.20 0.40
C TYR A 110 9.14 -1.31 1.15
N VAL A 111 10.23 -1.07 0.42
CA VAL A 111 11.61 -0.97 0.95
C VAL A 111 12.29 0.22 0.31
N ALA A 112 12.81 1.13 1.12
CA ALA A 112 13.53 2.30 0.65
C ALA A 112 14.90 1.93 0.06
N GLY A 113 15.50 2.88 -0.68
CA GLY A 113 16.87 2.71 -1.21
C GLY A 113 16.96 2.06 -2.57
N ALA A 114 15.83 1.80 -3.27
CA ALA A 114 15.90 1.25 -4.62
C ALA A 114 16.76 2.14 -5.55
N PRO A 115 17.55 1.55 -6.48
CA PRO A 115 18.44 2.31 -7.35
C PRO A 115 17.69 3.36 -8.18
N LEU A 116 18.29 4.56 -8.30
CA LEU A 116 17.78 5.66 -9.10
C LEU A 116 18.30 5.59 -10.54
N SER A 117 17.43 5.90 -11.51
CA SER A 117 17.75 5.95 -12.94
C SER A 117 17.13 7.20 -13.57
N GLU A 118 17.72 7.68 -14.66
CA GLU A 118 17.21 8.83 -15.42
C GLU A 118 16.36 8.32 -16.60
N GLY A 119 15.10 8.74 -16.66
CA GLY A 119 14.15 8.49 -17.76
C GLY A 119 13.74 7.04 -18.00
N GLU A 120 14.68 6.09 -17.92
CA GLU A 120 14.43 4.66 -18.21
C GLU A 120 15.22 3.73 -17.27
N ALA A 121 14.61 2.60 -16.90
CA ALA A 121 15.27 1.60 -16.07
C ALA A 121 14.89 0.16 -16.45
N ARG A 122 15.83 -0.77 -16.27
CA ARG A 122 15.54 -2.19 -16.17
C ARG A 122 15.35 -2.57 -14.69
N MET A 123 14.24 -3.21 -14.36
CA MET A 123 13.88 -3.59 -13.00
C MET A 123 14.25 -5.03 -12.68
N ASP A 124 14.08 -5.94 -13.64
CA ASP A 124 14.33 -7.39 -13.46
C ASP A 124 15.83 -7.74 -13.47
N ASP A 125 16.21 -8.75 -12.66
CA ASP A 125 17.57 -9.31 -12.62
C ASP A 125 17.81 -10.42 -13.66
N GLY A 126 16.82 -10.73 -14.49
CA GLY A 126 16.87 -11.73 -15.57
C GLY A 126 16.78 -13.17 -15.12
N LYS A 127 16.49 -13.45 -13.84
CA LYS A 127 16.38 -14.83 -13.32
C LYS A 127 14.97 -15.40 -13.39
N ASP A 128 13.96 -14.54 -13.42
CA ASP A 128 12.56 -14.93 -13.58
C ASP A 128 12.21 -15.01 -15.08
N ALA A 129 11.69 -16.15 -15.52
CA ALA A 129 11.29 -16.40 -16.91
C ALA A 129 9.91 -15.82 -17.27
N GLY A 130 9.43 -14.81 -16.53
CA GLY A 130 8.17 -14.15 -16.81
C GLY A 130 8.12 -13.43 -18.15
N THR A 131 6.90 -13.14 -18.63
CA THR A 131 6.71 -12.33 -19.85
C THR A 131 7.31 -10.94 -19.63
N VAL A 132 8.23 -10.53 -20.48
CA VAL A 132 8.82 -9.19 -20.45
C VAL A 132 7.72 -8.14 -20.57
N MET A 133 7.78 -7.11 -19.74
CA MET A 133 6.84 -6.00 -19.71
C MET A 133 7.59 -4.68 -19.92
N PHE A 134 7.05 -3.83 -20.78
CA PHE A 134 7.45 -2.43 -20.94
C PHE A 134 6.35 -1.55 -20.37
N LEU A 135 6.66 -0.90 -19.25
CA LEU A 135 5.79 0.09 -18.63
C LEU A 135 6.28 1.47 -18.98
N SER A 136 5.39 2.35 -19.42
CA SER A 136 5.71 3.74 -19.72
C SER A 136 4.56 4.65 -19.35
N GLY A 137 4.84 5.95 -19.23
CA GLY A 137 3.84 6.98 -18.98
C GLY A 137 4.48 8.31 -18.67
N ARG A 138 3.68 9.25 -18.24
CA ARG A 138 4.09 10.61 -17.89
C ARG A 138 3.53 11.02 -16.53
N VAL A 139 4.21 11.98 -15.93
CA VAL A 139 3.76 12.64 -14.71
C VAL A 139 3.40 14.09 -15.06
N PHE A 140 2.19 14.51 -14.70
CA PHE A 140 1.65 15.84 -14.96
C PHE A 140 1.18 16.50 -13.66
N ASP A 141 1.06 17.83 -13.68
CA ASP A 141 0.20 18.53 -12.74
C ASP A 141 -1.28 18.50 -13.20
N LEU A 142 -2.18 19.09 -12.40
CA LEU A 142 -3.62 19.12 -12.73
C LEU A 142 -3.95 19.97 -13.96
N ASP A 143 -3.07 20.88 -14.38
CA ASP A 143 -3.23 21.72 -15.57
C ASP A 143 -2.72 21.00 -16.83
N GLY A 144 -2.23 19.76 -16.70
CA GLY A 144 -1.68 18.95 -17.78
C GLY A 144 -0.25 19.32 -18.16
N LYS A 145 0.46 20.09 -17.34
CA LYS A 145 1.86 20.44 -17.57
C LYS A 145 2.75 19.27 -17.12
N PRO A 146 3.67 18.82 -17.97
CA PRO A 146 4.62 17.77 -17.63
C PRO A 146 5.50 18.15 -16.42
N LEU A 147 5.70 17.22 -15.52
CA LEU A 147 6.56 17.38 -14.35
C LEU A 147 7.92 16.72 -14.62
N ALA A 148 8.87 17.53 -15.11
CA ALA A 148 10.26 17.12 -15.26
C ALA A 148 10.92 16.96 -13.89
N GLY A 149 11.76 15.93 -13.72
CA GLY A 149 12.46 15.67 -12.46
C GLY A 149 11.57 15.09 -11.36
N ALA A 150 10.34 14.68 -11.66
CA ALA A 150 9.54 13.89 -10.74
C ALA A 150 10.18 12.52 -10.52
N VAL A 151 10.11 12.01 -9.31
CA VAL A 151 10.61 10.66 -8.97
C VAL A 151 9.44 9.69 -8.95
N VAL A 152 9.49 8.69 -9.83
CA VAL A 152 8.58 7.55 -9.87
C VAL A 152 9.30 6.38 -9.20
N ASP A 153 8.95 6.08 -7.96
CA ASP A 153 9.45 4.93 -7.20
C ASP A 153 8.43 3.80 -7.35
N LEU A 154 8.83 2.70 -7.96
CA LEU A 154 7.91 1.62 -8.33
C LEU A 154 8.44 0.25 -7.91
N TRP A 155 7.53 -0.63 -7.47
CA TRP A 155 7.84 -1.99 -7.08
C TRP A 155 6.66 -2.94 -7.31
N HIS A 156 6.96 -4.21 -7.56
CA HIS A 156 5.95 -5.24 -7.74
C HIS A 156 6.48 -6.64 -7.43
N ALA A 157 5.57 -7.61 -7.34
CA ALA A 157 5.90 -9.03 -7.17
C ALA A 157 6.51 -9.64 -8.43
N ASN A 158 7.23 -10.75 -8.27
CA ASN A 158 7.66 -11.60 -9.38
C ASN A 158 6.49 -12.50 -9.88
N THR A 159 6.79 -13.43 -10.81
CA THR A 159 5.77 -14.37 -11.34
C THR A 159 5.24 -15.39 -10.32
N LYS A 160 5.86 -15.48 -9.14
CA LYS A 160 5.44 -16.35 -8.03
C LYS A 160 4.67 -15.57 -6.93
N GLY A 161 4.46 -14.26 -7.11
CA GLY A 161 3.81 -13.43 -6.11
C GLY A 161 4.71 -13.06 -4.93
N THR A 162 6.04 -13.19 -5.05
CA THR A 162 6.98 -12.82 -4.00
C THR A 162 7.75 -11.55 -4.32
N TYR A 163 8.19 -10.84 -3.28
CA TYR A 163 8.93 -9.59 -3.38
C TYR A 163 10.38 -9.76 -2.96
N SER A 164 11.28 -9.11 -3.69
CA SER A 164 12.68 -8.95 -3.26
C SER A 164 12.74 -8.35 -1.85
N TYR A 165 13.80 -8.58 -1.11
CA TYR A 165 13.96 -8.29 0.31
C TYR A 165 13.26 -9.34 1.23
N PHE A 166 12.06 -9.80 0.89
CA PHE A 166 11.30 -10.82 1.65
C PHE A 166 11.53 -12.24 1.11
N ASP A 167 12.05 -12.37 -0.10
CA ASP A 167 12.40 -13.62 -0.76
C ASP A 167 13.90 -13.62 -1.06
N SER A 168 14.66 -14.38 -0.28
CA SER A 168 16.12 -14.48 -0.39
C SER A 168 16.63 -15.12 -1.70
N THR A 169 15.74 -15.65 -2.54
CA THR A 169 16.11 -16.18 -3.87
C THR A 169 16.23 -15.07 -4.91
N GLN A 170 15.74 -13.88 -4.63
CA GLN A 170 15.82 -12.69 -5.47
C GLN A 170 17.01 -11.82 -5.08
N SER A 171 17.54 -11.05 -6.02
CA SER A 171 18.48 -9.98 -5.70
C SER A 171 17.79 -8.87 -4.92
N GLU A 172 18.51 -8.12 -4.11
CA GLU A 172 18.01 -7.20 -3.09
C GLU A 172 16.93 -6.22 -3.60
N PHE A 173 17.19 -5.58 -4.76
CA PHE A 173 16.25 -4.64 -5.38
C PHE A 173 15.66 -5.16 -6.70
N ASN A 174 15.55 -6.49 -6.86
CA ASN A 174 14.85 -7.04 -8.01
C ASN A 174 13.40 -6.53 -8.04
N LEU A 175 12.95 -6.06 -9.21
CA LEU A 175 11.61 -5.51 -9.45
C LEU A 175 11.28 -4.28 -8.58
N ARG A 176 12.32 -3.50 -8.21
CA ARG A 176 12.22 -2.21 -7.51
C ARG A 176 13.12 -1.18 -8.18
N ARG A 177 12.63 0.00 -8.51
CA ARG A 177 13.40 1.10 -9.10
C ARG A 177 12.80 2.45 -8.77
N ARG A 178 13.67 3.46 -8.77
CA ARG A 178 13.28 4.86 -8.79
C ARG A 178 13.69 5.44 -10.13
N ILE A 179 12.78 6.13 -10.81
CA ILE A 179 13.01 6.71 -12.13
C ILE A 179 12.73 8.20 -12.07
N VAL A 180 13.70 9.02 -12.44
CA VAL A 180 13.52 10.47 -12.61
C VAL A 180 12.92 10.73 -13.98
N THR A 181 11.83 11.48 -14.05
CA THR A 181 11.19 11.82 -15.32
C THR A 181 12.02 12.80 -16.15
N ASP A 182 11.95 12.65 -17.48
CA ASP A 182 12.61 13.54 -18.42
C ASP A 182 11.93 14.93 -18.54
N ALA A 183 12.40 15.78 -19.47
CA ALA A 183 11.88 17.13 -19.67
C ALA A 183 10.39 17.17 -20.06
N GLU A 184 9.86 16.09 -20.65
CA GLU A 184 8.46 15.92 -21.03
C GLU A 184 7.66 15.11 -19.99
N GLY A 185 8.22 14.93 -18.77
CA GLY A 185 7.58 14.20 -17.67
C GLY A 185 7.52 12.69 -17.88
N ARG A 186 8.25 12.12 -18.84
CA ARG A 186 8.17 10.70 -19.18
C ARG A 186 9.03 9.82 -18.28
N TYR A 187 8.52 8.62 -17.99
CA TYR A 187 9.26 7.53 -17.36
C TYR A 187 9.05 6.24 -18.15
N LYS A 188 10.04 5.35 -18.10
CA LYS A 188 9.99 4.03 -18.72
C LYS A 188 10.64 2.98 -17.84
N ALA A 189 10.02 1.82 -17.76
CA ALA A 189 10.57 0.65 -17.09
C ALA A 189 10.46 -0.59 -17.97
N ARG A 190 11.55 -1.36 -18.07
CA ARG A 190 11.53 -2.74 -18.55
C ARG A 190 11.50 -3.66 -17.35
N SER A 191 10.53 -4.55 -17.28
CA SER A 191 10.33 -5.49 -16.19
C SER A 191 9.72 -6.81 -16.70
N ILE A 192 9.06 -7.55 -15.83
CA ILE A 192 8.22 -8.71 -16.13
C ILE A 192 6.79 -8.44 -15.66
N VAL A 193 5.82 -9.08 -16.29
CA VAL A 193 4.42 -9.01 -15.83
C VAL A 193 4.33 -9.68 -14.46
N PRO A 194 3.89 -8.97 -13.40
CA PRO A 194 3.70 -9.57 -12.08
C PRO A 194 2.57 -10.58 -12.08
N SER A 195 2.59 -11.52 -11.13
CA SER A 195 1.39 -12.28 -10.77
C SER A 195 0.63 -11.62 -9.63
N GLY A 196 -0.66 -11.93 -9.50
CA GLY A 196 -1.37 -11.80 -8.24
C GLY A 196 -0.80 -12.76 -7.20
N TYR A 197 -1.14 -12.53 -5.93
CA TYR A 197 -0.67 -13.37 -4.83
C TYR A 197 -1.66 -13.37 -3.66
N GLY A 198 -1.48 -14.35 -2.76
CA GLY A 198 -2.28 -14.46 -1.54
C GLY A 198 -1.49 -14.14 -0.28
N CYS A 199 -2.19 -13.96 0.83
CA CYS A 199 -1.60 -13.99 2.16
C CYS A 199 -0.89 -15.33 2.39
N PRO A 200 0.10 -15.39 3.30
CA PRO A 200 0.69 -16.65 3.71
C PRO A 200 -0.40 -17.65 4.14
N PRO A 201 -0.51 -18.85 3.50
CA PRO A 201 -1.63 -19.75 3.74
C PRO A 201 -1.70 -20.28 5.17
N ASP A 202 -0.56 -20.41 5.84
CA ASP A 202 -0.44 -20.86 7.23
C ASP A 202 -0.29 -19.67 8.20
N GLY A 203 -0.61 -18.47 7.77
CA GLY A 203 -0.46 -17.25 8.55
C GLY A 203 -1.71 -16.87 9.33
N PRO A 204 -1.56 -16.10 10.41
CA PRO A 204 -2.69 -15.61 11.20
C PRO A 204 -3.62 -14.69 10.41
N THR A 205 -3.15 -14.02 9.35
CA THR A 205 -4.01 -13.23 8.46
C THR A 205 -4.98 -14.12 7.72
N GLN A 206 -4.51 -15.21 7.09
CA GLN A 206 -5.38 -16.15 6.37
C GLN A 206 -6.34 -16.85 7.34
N GLU A 207 -5.87 -17.25 8.53
CA GLU A 207 -6.72 -17.82 9.59
C GLU A 207 -7.91 -16.92 9.93
N LEU A 208 -7.69 -15.61 10.07
CA LEU A 208 -8.78 -14.67 10.33
C LEU A 208 -9.72 -14.53 9.14
N LEU A 209 -9.17 -14.41 7.93
CA LEU A 209 -9.99 -14.28 6.71
C LEU A 209 -10.85 -15.53 6.49
N ASP A 210 -10.34 -16.71 6.77
CA ASP A 210 -11.10 -17.97 6.71
C ASP A 210 -12.30 -17.97 7.68
N GLN A 211 -12.09 -17.46 8.91
CA GLN A 211 -13.18 -17.30 9.87
C GLN A 211 -14.23 -16.26 9.44
N LEU A 212 -13.83 -15.28 8.64
CA LEU A 212 -14.72 -14.29 8.05
C LEU A 212 -15.37 -14.78 6.74
N GLY A 213 -15.03 -15.99 6.25
CA GLY A 213 -15.49 -16.52 4.97
C GLY A 213 -14.92 -15.75 3.77
N ARG A 214 -13.71 -15.18 3.90
CA ARG A 214 -13.05 -14.36 2.89
C ARG A 214 -11.73 -14.99 2.44
N HIS A 215 -11.35 -14.78 1.18
CA HIS A 215 -10.03 -15.15 0.69
C HIS A 215 -9.01 -14.03 0.97
N GLY A 216 -7.72 -14.37 0.89
CA GLY A 216 -6.60 -13.44 1.05
C GLY A 216 -5.89 -13.11 -0.27
N GLN A 217 -6.56 -13.22 -1.42
CA GLN A 217 -5.95 -13.03 -2.74
C GLN A 217 -5.98 -11.57 -3.19
N ARG A 218 -4.91 -11.14 -3.88
CA ARG A 218 -4.80 -9.85 -4.56
C ARG A 218 -4.61 -10.04 -6.06
N PRO A 219 -5.15 -9.15 -6.89
CA PRO A 219 -4.83 -9.12 -8.32
C PRO A 219 -3.35 -8.81 -8.58
N ALA A 220 -2.88 -9.10 -9.76
CA ALA A 220 -1.59 -8.60 -10.25
C ALA A 220 -1.59 -7.07 -10.25
N HIS A 221 -0.56 -6.46 -9.66
CA HIS A 221 -0.47 -5.00 -9.50
C HIS A 221 0.96 -4.50 -9.43
N ILE A 222 1.13 -3.21 -9.68
CA ILE A 222 2.39 -2.49 -9.57
C ILE A 222 2.14 -1.29 -8.64
N HIS A 223 2.95 -1.18 -7.59
CA HIS A 223 2.92 -0.06 -6.66
C HIS A 223 3.74 1.12 -7.15
N PHE A 224 3.33 2.31 -6.73
CA PHE A 224 4.03 3.55 -7.04
C PHE A 224 4.03 4.51 -5.85
N PHE A 225 5.18 5.16 -5.64
CA PHE A 225 5.27 6.45 -5.00
C PHE A 225 5.71 7.46 -6.03
N ILE A 226 5.02 8.57 -6.10
CA ILE A 226 5.37 9.62 -7.04
C ILE A 226 5.51 10.94 -6.29
N SER A 227 6.65 11.58 -6.46
CA SER A 227 6.97 12.85 -5.83
C SER A 227 7.55 13.83 -6.83
N ALA A 228 7.17 15.10 -6.69
CA ALA A 228 7.75 16.20 -7.46
C ALA A 228 7.78 17.46 -6.57
N PRO A 229 8.78 18.35 -6.72
CA PRO A 229 8.82 19.59 -5.95
C PRO A 229 7.54 20.41 -6.09
N GLY A 230 7.01 20.91 -4.98
CA GLY A 230 5.76 21.69 -4.95
C GLY A 230 4.48 20.88 -5.12
N HIS A 231 4.56 19.55 -5.17
CA HIS A 231 3.40 18.68 -5.34
C HIS A 231 3.25 17.71 -4.15
N ARG A 232 2.02 17.30 -3.91
CA ARG A 232 1.71 16.27 -2.91
C ARG A 232 2.32 14.93 -3.35
N HIS A 233 2.91 14.24 -2.39
CA HIS A 233 3.34 12.87 -2.59
C HIS A 233 2.13 11.98 -2.87
N LEU A 234 2.19 11.20 -3.95
CA LEU A 234 1.17 10.25 -4.32
C LEU A 234 1.60 8.82 -3.97
N THR A 235 0.85 8.19 -3.09
CA THR A 235 0.90 6.74 -2.86
C THR A 235 -0.22 6.09 -3.67
N THR A 236 0.11 5.20 -4.58
CA THR A 236 -0.88 4.52 -5.43
C THR A 236 -0.38 3.18 -5.95
N GLN A 237 -1.23 2.46 -6.63
CA GLN A 237 -0.90 1.27 -7.42
C GLN A 237 -1.77 1.21 -8.66
N ILE A 238 -1.35 0.48 -9.69
CA ILE A 238 -2.21 0.05 -10.77
C ILE A 238 -2.45 -1.44 -10.68
N ASN A 239 -3.69 -1.85 -10.78
CA ASN A 239 -4.08 -3.25 -10.90
C ASN A 239 -4.16 -3.63 -12.38
N LEU A 240 -3.67 -4.82 -12.75
CA LEU A 240 -3.60 -5.22 -14.15
C LEU A 240 -4.95 -5.78 -14.62
N ALA A 241 -5.43 -5.24 -15.73
CA ALA A 241 -6.67 -5.70 -16.36
C ALA A 241 -6.59 -7.19 -16.71
N GLY A 242 -7.71 -7.89 -16.54
CA GLY A 242 -7.85 -9.32 -16.83
C GLY A 242 -7.48 -10.27 -15.68
N ASP A 243 -7.00 -9.77 -14.55
CA ASP A 243 -6.81 -10.60 -13.36
C ASP A 243 -8.17 -10.97 -12.74
N GLN A 244 -8.31 -12.23 -12.31
CA GLN A 244 -9.57 -12.74 -11.75
C GLN A 244 -10.00 -12.06 -10.45
N TYR A 245 -9.04 -11.53 -9.67
CA TYR A 245 -9.29 -10.83 -8.42
C TYR A 245 -9.32 -9.30 -8.57
N LEU A 246 -9.36 -8.79 -9.81
CA LEU A 246 -9.31 -7.34 -10.08
C LEU A 246 -10.32 -6.55 -9.23
N TRP A 247 -11.57 -7.04 -9.14
CA TRP A 247 -12.64 -6.42 -8.37
C TRP A 247 -12.97 -7.15 -7.07
N ASP A 248 -12.16 -8.12 -6.70
CA ASP A 248 -12.27 -8.91 -5.48
C ASP A 248 -10.91 -8.96 -4.75
N ASP A 249 -10.23 -7.81 -4.67
CA ASP A 249 -8.98 -7.65 -3.93
C ASP A 249 -9.25 -7.67 -2.43
N PHE A 250 -8.67 -8.65 -1.70
CA PHE A 250 -8.87 -8.76 -0.26
C PHE A 250 -8.46 -7.50 0.50
N ALA A 251 -7.53 -6.69 -0.07
CA ALA A 251 -7.01 -5.47 0.51
C ALA A 251 -7.78 -4.21 0.10
N TYR A 252 -8.83 -4.34 -0.71
CA TYR A 252 -9.67 -3.24 -1.20
C TYR A 252 -8.90 -2.14 -1.95
N ALA A 253 -7.76 -2.47 -2.56
CA ALA A 253 -6.90 -1.47 -3.20
C ALA A 253 -7.32 -1.12 -4.62
N THR A 254 -8.21 -1.89 -5.24
CA THR A 254 -8.72 -1.60 -6.59
C THR A 254 -9.64 -0.39 -6.55
N ARG A 255 -9.33 0.60 -7.41
CA ARG A 255 -10.13 1.82 -7.55
C ARG A 255 -10.32 2.15 -9.02
N ASP A 256 -11.45 2.78 -9.34
CA ASP A 256 -11.65 3.36 -10.67
C ASP A 256 -10.52 4.34 -11.00
N GLY A 257 -10.04 4.27 -12.24
CA GLY A 257 -8.89 5.06 -12.71
C GLY A 257 -7.51 4.51 -12.33
N LEU A 258 -7.43 3.35 -11.64
CA LEU A 258 -6.18 2.66 -11.30
C LEU A 258 -6.07 1.27 -11.95
N ILE A 259 -6.62 1.10 -13.14
CA ILE A 259 -6.54 -0.15 -13.89
C ILE A 259 -5.59 0.05 -15.06
N GLY A 260 -4.51 -0.74 -15.07
CA GLY A 260 -3.53 -0.76 -16.15
C GLY A 260 -3.93 -1.77 -17.22
N GLU A 261 -4.19 -1.31 -18.42
CA GLU A 261 -4.44 -2.18 -19.57
C GLU A 261 -3.15 -2.86 -20.02
N VAL A 262 -3.18 -4.19 -20.11
CA VAL A 262 -2.04 -5.00 -20.52
C VAL A 262 -2.20 -5.39 -21.97
N ARG A 263 -1.42 -4.77 -22.86
CA ARG A 263 -1.39 -5.09 -24.26
C ARG A 263 -0.28 -6.10 -24.56
N PHE A 264 -0.65 -7.33 -24.89
CA PHE A 264 0.30 -8.35 -25.33
C PHE A 264 0.62 -8.17 -26.81
N VAL A 265 1.92 -8.20 -27.14
CA VAL A 265 2.45 -8.06 -28.49
C VAL A 265 3.15 -9.37 -28.88
N GLU A 266 2.68 -9.99 -29.97
CA GLU A 266 3.21 -11.27 -30.48
C GLU A 266 4.02 -11.10 -31.79
N ASP A 267 4.19 -9.85 -32.26
CA ASP A 267 4.93 -9.52 -33.47
C ASP A 267 6.45 -9.72 -33.28
N ALA A 268 7.02 -10.65 -34.03
CA ALA A 268 8.44 -11.01 -33.94
C ALA A 268 9.38 -9.82 -34.30
N THR A 269 8.96 -8.93 -35.23
CA THR A 269 9.75 -7.76 -35.61
C THR A 269 9.79 -6.74 -34.49
N ALA A 270 8.64 -6.50 -33.85
CA ALA A 270 8.55 -5.64 -32.67
C ALA A 270 9.35 -6.19 -31.51
N ALA A 271 9.27 -7.51 -31.24
CA ALA A 271 10.04 -8.17 -30.19
C ALA A 271 11.56 -8.02 -30.43
N LYS A 272 12.03 -8.28 -31.64
CA LYS A 272 13.44 -8.11 -32.02
C LYS A 272 13.90 -6.66 -31.87
N ALA A 273 13.08 -5.69 -32.28
CA ALA A 273 13.41 -4.27 -32.14
C ALA A 273 13.57 -3.84 -30.67
N ARG A 274 12.90 -4.53 -29.74
CA ARG A 274 13.01 -4.30 -28.28
C ARG A 274 14.02 -5.22 -27.59
N GLY A 275 14.74 -6.05 -28.32
CA GLY A 275 15.71 -7.02 -27.75
C GLY A 275 15.05 -8.07 -26.86
N VAL A 276 13.86 -8.54 -27.23
CA VAL A 276 13.09 -9.55 -26.51
C VAL A 276 12.84 -10.74 -27.43
N GLU A 277 12.81 -11.95 -26.88
CA GLU A 277 12.41 -13.15 -27.57
C GLU A 277 10.94 -13.47 -27.27
N GLY A 278 10.13 -13.70 -28.33
CA GLY A 278 8.72 -14.07 -28.20
C GLY A 278 7.79 -12.92 -27.78
N ARG A 279 6.69 -13.28 -27.13
CA ARG A 279 5.65 -12.35 -26.70
C ARG A 279 6.15 -11.43 -25.56
N PHE A 280 5.76 -10.18 -25.62
CA PHE A 280 5.96 -9.23 -24.51
C PHE A 280 4.68 -8.43 -24.22
N ALA A 281 4.64 -7.76 -23.09
CA ALA A 281 3.54 -6.89 -22.67
C ALA A 281 3.94 -5.42 -22.73
N GLU A 282 2.99 -4.56 -23.03
CA GLU A 282 3.10 -3.12 -22.91
C GLU A 282 1.99 -2.59 -22.00
N ILE A 283 2.35 -1.70 -21.10
CA ILE A 283 1.44 -0.96 -20.23
C ILE A 283 1.80 0.51 -20.36
N GLU A 284 0.80 1.34 -20.58
CA GLU A 284 0.94 2.79 -20.56
C GLU A 284 0.05 3.35 -19.45
N PHE A 285 0.62 4.16 -18.55
CA PHE A 285 -0.13 4.76 -17.47
C PHE A 285 0.44 6.12 -17.08
N ASP A 286 -0.40 7.16 -17.16
CA ASP A 286 -0.05 8.53 -16.82
C ASP A 286 -0.52 8.88 -15.41
N PHE A 287 0.26 9.70 -14.71
CA PHE A 287 -0.07 10.16 -13.35
C PHE A 287 -0.26 11.67 -13.31
N GLN A 288 -1.25 12.11 -12.56
CA GLN A 288 -1.48 13.52 -12.27
C GLN A 288 -1.30 13.81 -10.79
N LEU A 289 -0.44 14.77 -10.44
CA LEU A 289 -0.17 15.17 -9.07
C LEU A 289 -0.91 16.45 -8.71
N GLN A 290 -1.47 16.47 -7.51
CA GLN A 290 -2.00 17.68 -6.88
C GLN A 290 -0.87 18.56 -6.38
N GLN A 291 -1.06 19.89 -6.35
CA GLN A 291 -0.14 20.80 -5.70
C GLN A 291 -0.13 20.57 -4.17
N ALA A 292 1.02 20.73 -3.55
CA ALA A 292 1.15 20.70 -2.11
C ALA A 292 0.47 21.93 -1.49
N VAL A 293 -0.38 21.69 -0.49
CA VAL A 293 -1.05 22.76 0.25
C VAL A 293 -0.19 23.29 1.43
N SER A 294 0.86 22.53 1.79
CA SER A 294 1.86 22.87 2.80
C SER A 294 3.14 22.08 2.55
N VAL A 295 4.23 22.46 3.21
CA VAL A 295 5.50 21.71 3.13
C VAL A 295 5.32 20.27 3.63
N ASP A 296 4.50 20.06 4.67
CA ASP A 296 4.22 18.73 5.22
C ASP A 296 3.48 17.81 4.24
N ALA A 297 2.79 18.39 3.24
CA ALA A 297 2.09 17.61 2.22
C ALA A 297 3.03 17.05 1.13
N GLU A 298 4.26 17.54 1.06
CA GLU A 298 5.31 16.99 0.18
C GLU A 298 6.01 15.79 0.83
N ASP A 299 6.01 15.74 2.15
CA ASP A 299 6.66 14.67 2.91
C ASP A 299 5.66 13.55 3.21
N ARG A 300 6.11 12.33 3.04
CA ARG A 300 5.33 11.13 3.36
C ARG A 300 5.63 10.68 4.78
N SER A 301 4.65 10.05 5.40
CA SER A 301 4.89 9.43 6.69
C SER A 301 6.00 8.39 6.57
N SER A 302 7.05 8.55 7.37
CA SER A 302 8.14 7.59 7.42
C SER A 302 7.67 6.33 8.15
N ARG A 303 7.77 5.20 7.46
CA ARG A 303 7.59 3.88 8.07
C ARG A 303 8.97 3.28 8.38
N PRO A 304 9.10 2.40 9.38
CA PRO A 304 10.41 1.82 9.73
C PRO A 304 11.15 1.22 8.52
N ARG A 305 10.45 0.55 7.61
CA ARG A 305 11.05 -0.02 6.38
C ARG A 305 11.39 1.03 5.32
N ALA A 306 10.74 2.18 5.35
CA ALA A 306 11.03 3.31 4.48
C ALA A 306 12.29 4.07 4.93
N LEU A 307 12.72 3.86 6.16
CA LEU A 307 13.88 4.49 6.79
C LEU A 307 15.06 3.54 6.98
N GLN A 308 14.94 2.26 6.62
CA GLN A 308 16.10 1.38 6.69
C GLN A 308 17.18 1.92 5.76
N GLU A 309 18.22 2.43 6.40
CA GLU A 309 19.48 2.70 5.74
C GLU A 309 19.99 1.40 5.12
N ALA A 310 20.38 1.48 3.86
CA ALA A 310 21.00 0.39 3.15
C ALA A 310 22.32 -0.01 3.78
#